data_8d12ff25964eebeb5502d6dad4f812b3
#
_entry.id   8d12ff25964eebeb5502d6dad4f812b3
#
_cell.length_a   1.000
_cell.length_b   1.000
_cell.length_c   1.000
_cell.angle_alpha   90.00
_cell.angle_beta   90.00
_cell.angle_gamma   90.00
#
_symmetry.space_group_name_H-M   'P 1'
#
loop_
_entity.id
_entity.type
_entity.pdbx_description
1 polymer ?
#
loop_
_entity_poly.entity_id
_entity_poly.type
_entity_poly.pdbx_seq_one_letter_code
_entity_poly.pdbx_strand_id
1 'polypeptide(L)'
;MKKFKEKIEKNYDLSISRYKNKFSSKHWSYNNQKKIKLFKSKNLENFRNNDLSKGLDDQYHTQKQMKDNFKKLIKDCGEKFVLKNLSEKNIGNVKNYYKHKGKIVDKHEIFFIKFLKDISKYIKKRNSLICEIGAGYGVLASKIIKNCKCKYIIIDLPESNFMSAFYLKKIFPKKKIFLSMDIKKKKITNTDFKKNDIFILTPWDKLPKTKVDFFINTRSMMEMDYKVIKEYFDLIHYQIFQGGYFLNINRYYKDTTGFPIEFHKYPYDKKWKIIESKKSWQQDHIHFLLTKRINKESKDLQIEMSNIYKSMKIAI
;
A
#
# COMPACT_ATOMS: atom_id res chain seq x y z
N MET A 1 9.71 -16.26 -15.84
CA MET A 1 8.37 -15.62 -15.71
C MET A 1 7.21 -16.62 -15.88
N LYS A 2 7.19 -17.51 -16.89
CA LYS A 2 6.08 -18.47 -17.10
C LYS A 2 5.75 -19.27 -15.83
N LYS A 3 6.70 -20.03 -15.27
CA LYS A 3 6.51 -20.79 -14.02
C LYS A 3 6.01 -19.93 -12.84
N PHE A 4 6.41 -18.66 -12.77
CA PHE A 4 5.95 -17.79 -11.70
C PHE A 4 4.52 -17.28 -11.94
N LYS A 5 4.10 -17.05 -13.20
CA LYS A 5 2.70 -16.77 -13.53
C LYS A 5 1.79 -17.94 -13.12
N GLU A 6 2.15 -19.16 -13.46
CA GLU A 6 1.42 -20.37 -13.02
C GLU A 6 1.33 -20.46 -11.48
N LYS A 7 2.41 -20.09 -10.78
CA LYS A 7 2.41 -20.06 -9.30
C LYS A 7 1.44 -19.02 -8.74
N ILE A 8 1.40 -17.80 -9.28
CA ILE A 8 0.48 -16.77 -8.79
C ILE A 8 -0.98 -17.07 -9.14
N GLU A 9 -1.26 -17.73 -10.26
CA GLU A 9 -2.60 -18.23 -10.61
C GLU A 9 -3.08 -19.26 -9.58
N LYS A 10 -2.29 -20.28 -9.29
CA LYS A 10 -2.59 -21.28 -8.23
C LYS A 10 -2.76 -20.63 -6.85
N ASN A 11 -1.92 -19.62 -6.54
CA ASN A 11 -2.06 -18.88 -5.28
C ASN A 11 -3.37 -18.12 -5.20
N TYR A 12 -3.79 -17.51 -6.32
CA TYR A 12 -5.06 -16.81 -6.40
C TYR A 12 -6.24 -17.76 -6.16
N ASP A 13 -6.30 -18.89 -6.88
CA ASP A 13 -7.38 -19.89 -6.75
C ASP A 13 -7.47 -20.42 -5.31
N LEU A 14 -6.33 -20.74 -4.70
CA LEU A 14 -6.27 -21.16 -3.29
C LEU A 14 -6.73 -20.04 -2.34
N SER A 15 -6.35 -18.81 -2.61
CA SER A 15 -6.73 -17.66 -1.78
C SER A 15 -8.24 -17.41 -1.87
N ILE A 16 -8.83 -17.51 -3.06
CA ILE A 16 -10.26 -17.38 -3.27
C ILE A 16 -11.04 -18.51 -2.59
N SER A 17 -10.57 -19.76 -2.64
CA SER A 17 -11.23 -20.88 -1.95
C SER A 17 -11.27 -20.70 -0.42
N ARG A 18 -10.37 -19.89 0.13
CA ARG A 18 -10.30 -19.53 1.57
C ARG A 18 -10.88 -18.15 1.88
N TYR A 19 -11.56 -17.54 0.93
CA TYR A 19 -12.02 -16.17 1.01
C TYR A 19 -12.94 -15.92 2.21
N LYS A 20 -12.68 -14.83 2.93
CA LYS A 20 -13.51 -14.39 4.04
C LYS A 20 -14.16 -13.05 3.69
N ASN A 21 -15.45 -13.09 3.39
CA ASN A 21 -16.24 -11.94 2.94
C ASN A 21 -16.12 -10.70 3.84
N LYS A 22 -15.86 -10.87 5.14
CA LYS A 22 -15.74 -9.76 6.08
C LYS A 22 -14.64 -8.74 5.73
N PHE A 23 -13.61 -9.17 4.99
CA PHE A 23 -12.50 -8.29 4.59
C PHE A 23 -12.76 -7.51 3.29
N SER A 24 -13.86 -7.80 2.59
CA SER A 24 -14.21 -7.10 1.35
C SER A 24 -15.45 -6.23 1.59
N SER A 25 -15.29 -4.92 1.46
CA SER A 25 -16.44 -4.00 1.43
C SER A 25 -17.28 -4.20 0.18
N LYS A 26 -18.52 -3.68 0.16
CA LYS A 26 -19.40 -3.68 -1.03
C LYS A 26 -18.69 -3.09 -2.26
N HIS A 27 -17.88 -2.04 -2.06
CA HIS A 27 -17.07 -1.40 -3.09
C HIS A 27 -16.11 -2.41 -3.75
N TRP A 28 -15.37 -3.18 -2.96
CA TRP A 28 -14.39 -4.14 -3.47
C TRP A 28 -15.05 -5.41 -4.02
N SER A 29 -16.16 -5.87 -3.44
CA SER A 29 -16.90 -7.02 -3.98
C SER A 29 -17.30 -6.80 -5.43
N TYR A 30 -17.82 -5.63 -5.77
CA TYR A 30 -18.16 -5.26 -7.14
C TYR A 30 -16.94 -5.15 -8.05
N ASN A 31 -15.89 -4.48 -7.60
CA ASN A 31 -14.67 -4.28 -8.38
C ASN A 31 -13.90 -5.60 -8.60
N ASN A 32 -13.92 -6.49 -7.63
CA ASN A 32 -13.22 -7.78 -7.70
C ASN A 32 -13.84 -8.73 -8.71
N GLN A 33 -15.16 -8.77 -8.85
CA GLN A 33 -15.83 -9.54 -9.91
C GLN A 33 -15.35 -9.16 -11.32
N LYS A 34 -15.09 -7.87 -11.54
CA LYS A 34 -14.52 -7.38 -12.81
C LYS A 34 -13.06 -7.79 -12.97
N LYS A 35 -12.26 -7.75 -11.90
CA LYS A 35 -10.85 -8.16 -11.92
C LYS A 35 -10.67 -9.65 -12.21
N ILE A 36 -11.57 -10.51 -11.75
CA ILE A 36 -11.54 -11.97 -12.05
C ILE A 36 -11.55 -12.22 -13.56
N LYS A 37 -12.36 -11.47 -14.33
CA LYS A 37 -12.37 -11.57 -15.81
C LYS A 37 -11.03 -11.20 -16.41
N LEU A 38 -10.35 -10.18 -15.88
CA LEU A 38 -9.00 -9.77 -16.32
C LEU A 38 -7.97 -10.89 -16.14
N PHE A 39 -8.00 -11.57 -14.99
CA PHE A 39 -7.03 -12.63 -14.67
C PHE A 39 -7.22 -13.86 -15.55
N LYS A 40 -8.48 -14.28 -15.77
CA LYS A 40 -8.83 -15.40 -16.64
C LYS A 40 -8.53 -15.14 -18.12
N SER A 41 -8.49 -13.88 -18.55
CA SER A 41 -8.24 -13.50 -19.96
C SER A 41 -6.77 -13.47 -20.36
N LYS A 42 -5.84 -13.90 -19.50
CA LYS A 42 -4.37 -13.85 -19.72
C LYS A 42 -3.79 -12.44 -19.95
N ASN A 43 -4.56 -11.38 -19.71
CA ASN A 43 -4.19 -10.00 -20.02
C ASN A 43 -3.45 -9.29 -18.87
N LEU A 44 -2.73 -10.05 -18.05
CA LEU A 44 -2.02 -9.54 -16.88
C LEU A 44 -0.92 -8.51 -17.23
N GLU A 45 -0.38 -8.56 -18.46
CA GLU A 45 0.61 -7.56 -18.91
C GLU A 45 -0.01 -6.15 -19.02
N ASN A 46 -1.33 -6.06 -19.18
CA ASN A 46 -2.08 -4.81 -19.37
C ASN A 46 -2.94 -4.43 -18.15
N PHE A 47 -2.59 -4.89 -16.95
CA PHE A 47 -3.45 -4.72 -15.77
C PHE A 47 -3.74 -3.26 -15.41
N ARG A 48 -2.93 -2.30 -15.87
CA ARG A 48 -3.14 -0.86 -15.69
C ARG A 48 -3.86 -0.17 -16.85
N ASN A 49 -4.03 -0.88 -17.97
CA ASN A 49 -4.60 -0.33 -19.21
C ASN A 49 -6.00 -0.89 -19.53
N ASN A 50 -6.67 -1.44 -18.56
CA ASN A 50 -7.93 -2.13 -18.79
C ASN A 50 -9.08 -1.39 -18.11
N ASP A 51 -10.27 -1.35 -18.73
CA ASP A 51 -11.48 -0.76 -18.13
C ASP A 51 -11.85 -1.43 -16.80
N LEU A 52 -11.37 -2.66 -16.58
CA LEU A 52 -11.54 -3.39 -15.33
C LEU A 52 -10.63 -2.90 -14.20
N SER A 53 -9.61 -2.13 -14.52
CA SER A 53 -8.65 -1.57 -13.56
C SER A 53 -8.93 -0.12 -13.19
N LYS A 54 -10.18 0.34 -13.34
CA LYS A 54 -10.61 1.67 -12.89
C LYS A 54 -10.12 1.92 -11.44
N GLY A 55 -9.38 3.01 -11.25
CA GLY A 55 -8.73 3.31 -9.97
C GLY A 55 -7.23 2.93 -9.91
N LEU A 56 -6.74 2.04 -10.80
CA LEU A 56 -5.32 1.75 -11.00
C LEU A 56 -4.76 2.52 -12.21
N ASP A 57 -5.64 3.10 -13.02
CA ASP A 57 -5.29 3.91 -14.18
C ASP A 57 -5.50 5.40 -13.88
N ASP A 58 -4.69 6.23 -14.52
CA ASP A 58 -4.64 7.69 -14.34
C ASP A 58 -5.45 8.46 -15.37
N GLN A 59 -6.41 7.83 -16.01
CA GLN A 59 -7.23 8.43 -17.07
C GLN A 59 -7.96 9.72 -16.67
N TYR A 60 -8.08 10.01 -15.37
CA TYR A 60 -8.71 11.22 -14.84
C TYR A 60 -7.76 12.42 -14.67
N HIS A 61 -6.45 12.25 -14.96
CA HIS A 61 -5.47 13.33 -14.91
C HIS A 61 -5.08 13.75 -16.30
N THR A 62 -5.18 15.05 -16.59
CA THR A 62 -4.68 15.58 -17.87
C THR A 62 -3.16 15.53 -17.92
N GLN A 63 -2.58 15.48 -19.11
CA GLN A 63 -1.13 15.57 -19.31
C GLN A 63 -0.55 16.86 -18.69
N LYS A 64 -1.29 17.96 -18.74
CA LYS A 64 -0.92 19.24 -18.10
C LYS A 64 -0.80 19.07 -16.59
N GLN A 65 -1.82 18.54 -15.93
CA GLN A 65 -1.81 18.29 -14.49
C GLN A 65 -0.67 17.36 -14.06
N MET A 66 -0.40 16.30 -14.84
CA MET A 66 0.75 15.42 -14.57
C MET A 66 2.09 16.17 -14.66
N LYS A 67 2.29 16.96 -15.70
CA LYS A 67 3.52 17.77 -15.87
C LYS A 67 3.70 18.76 -14.73
N ASP A 68 2.64 19.44 -14.29
CA ASP A 68 2.67 20.40 -13.20
C ASP A 68 2.99 19.73 -11.86
N ASN A 69 2.34 18.61 -11.58
CA ASN A 69 2.64 17.79 -10.39
C ASN A 69 4.07 17.23 -10.42
N PHE A 70 4.58 16.87 -11.57
CA PHE A 70 5.96 16.40 -11.69
C PHE A 70 6.98 17.51 -11.47
N LYS A 71 6.75 18.72 -12.01
CA LYS A 71 7.58 19.92 -11.70
C LYS A 71 7.60 20.20 -10.20
N LYS A 72 6.43 20.17 -9.56
CA LYS A 72 6.30 20.32 -8.10
C LYS A 72 7.08 19.23 -7.36
N LEU A 73 6.99 17.97 -7.80
CA LEU A 73 7.74 16.86 -7.21
C LEU A 73 9.26 17.09 -7.30
N ILE A 74 9.77 17.51 -8.45
CA ILE A 74 11.19 17.83 -8.63
C ILE A 74 11.63 18.94 -7.68
N LYS A 75 10.83 20.02 -7.58
CA LYS A 75 11.09 21.13 -6.66
C LYS A 75 11.18 20.67 -5.20
N ASP A 76 10.24 19.83 -4.77
CA ASP A 76 10.12 19.42 -3.37
C ASP A 76 11.10 18.31 -2.97
N CYS A 77 11.49 17.45 -3.91
CA CYS A 77 12.27 16.24 -3.62
C CYS A 77 13.71 16.27 -4.16
N GLY A 78 14.00 17.14 -5.11
CA GLY A 78 15.24 17.20 -5.86
C GLY A 78 15.26 16.23 -7.05
N GLU A 79 15.70 16.71 -8.22
CA GLU A 79 15.65 15.96 -9.48
C GLU A 79 16.40 14.62 -9.40
N LYS A 80 17.59 14.59 -8.81
CA LYS A 80 18.41 13.37 -8.66
C LYS A 80 17.65 12.27 -7.91
N PHE A 81 16.95 12.65 -6.82
CA PHE A 81 16.15 11.70 -6.04
C PHE A 81 14.95 11.20 -6.86
N VAL A 82 14.27 12.08 -7.56
CA VAL A 82 13.10 11.74 -8.40
C VAL A 82 13.52 10.78 -9.50
N LEU A 83 14.52 11.13 -10.31
CA LEU A 83 15.01 10.31 -11.43
C LEU A 83 15.49 8.93 -10.97
N LYS A 84 16.19 8.83 -9.83
CA LYS A 84 16.60 7.55 -9.25
C LYS A 84 15.41 6.62 -9.00
N ASN A 85 14.27 7.19 -8.62
CA ASN A 85 13.10 6.43 -8.17
C ASN A 85 12.04 6.20 -9.23
N LEU A 86 12.06 6.91 -10.36
CA LEU A 86 11.17 6.64 -11.49
C LEU A 86 11.43 5.24 -12.08
N SER A 87 10.36 4.66 -12.63
CA SER A 87 10.40 3.39 -13.34
C SER A 87 10.96 3.56 -14.75
N GLU A 88 11.72 2.57 -15.22
CA GLU A 88 12.25 2.52 -16.60
C GLU A 88 11.27 1.84 -17.56
N LYS A 89 10.44 0.95 -17.02
CA LYS A 89 9.53 0.10 -17.79
C LYS A 89 8.09 0.42 -17.44
N ASN A 90 7.24 0.51 -18.47
CA ASN A 90 5.79 0.63 -18.30
C ASN A 90 5.18 -0.74 -17.98
N ILE A 91 5.36 -1.20 -16.73
CA ILE A 91 4.79 -2.47 -16.28
C ILE A 91 3.29 -2.28 -16.01
N GLY A 92 2.48 -3.16 -16.59
CA GLY A 92 1.02 -3.06 -16.54
C GLY A 92 0.43 -2.18 -17.64
N ASN A 93 1.28 -1.60 -18.51
CA ASN A 93 0.91 -0.86 -19.70
C ASN A 93 -0.05 0.32 -19.41
N VAL A 94 0.37 1.23 -18.52
CA VAL A 94 -0.42 2.46 -18.25
C VAL A 94 -0.55 3.30 -19.51
N LYS A 95 -1.76 3.78 -19.82
CA LYS A 95 -2.05 4.61 -20.99
C LYS A 95 -1.62 6.06 -20.80
N ASN A 96 -1.97 6.64 -19.65
CA ASN A 96 -1.71 8.04 -19.37
C ASN A 96 -0.35 8.22 -18.67
N TYR A 97 0.70 8.38 -19.46
CA TYR A 97 2.06 8.64 -19.01
C TYR A 97 2.82 9.49 -20.03
N TYR A 98 3.97 10.00 -19.63
CA TYR A 98 4.98 10.49 -20.56
C TYR A 98 6.38 10.05 -20.13
N LYS A 99 7.37 10.24 -20.99
CA LYS A 99 8.76 9.95 -20.65
C LYS A 99 9.52 11.23 -20.31
N HIS A 100 10.28 11.19 -19.22
CA HIS A 100 11.24 12.22 -18.85
C HIS A 100 12.61 11.58 -18.64
N LYS A 101 13.61 11.99 -19.42
CA LYS A 101 14.96 11.40 -19.43
C LYS A 101 14.92 9.86 -19.50
N GLY A 102 14.08 9.31 -20.38
CA GLY A 102 13.91 7.86 -20.59
C GLY A 102 13.09 7.12 -19.54
N LYS A 103 12.67 7.78 -18.45
CA LYS A 103 11.88 7.21 -17.37
C LYS A 103 10.38 7.45 -17.57
N ILE A 104 9.57 6.54 -17.03
CA ILE A 104 8.11 6.65 -17.03
C ILE A 104 7.66 7.62 -15.95
N VAL A 105 6.83 8.59 -16.34
CA VAL A 105 6.17 9.52 -15.43
C VAL A 105 4.68 9.34 -15.56
N ASP A 106 4.06 8.81 -14.53
CA ASP A 106 2.62 8.70 -14.37
C ASP A 106 2.22 9.18 -12.95
N LYS A 107 0.95 9.29 -12.70
CA LYS A 107 0.41 9.75 -11.40
C LYS A 107 0.92 8.94 -10.22
N HIS A 108 0.94 7.61 -10.32
CA HIS A 108 1.41 6.75 -9.22
C HIS A 108 2.90 6.94 -8.97
N GLU A 109 3.72 7.04 -10.02
CA GLU A 109 5.15 7.36 -9.88
C GLU A 109 5.32 8.67 -9.10
N ILE A 110 4.59 9.73 -9.47
CA ILE A 110 4.67 11.05 -8.83
C ILE A 110 4.34 10.95 -7.34
N PHE A 111 3.19 10.38 -6.99
CA PHE A 111 2.72 10.37 -5.60
C PHE A 111 3.54 9.44 -4.71
N PHE A 112 3.87 8.24 -5.19
CA PHE A 112 4.62 7.29 -4.37
C PHE A 112 6.09 7.65 -4.21
N ILE A 113 6.70 8.40 -5.14
CA ILE A 113 8.03 8.99 -4.95
C ILE A 113 7.99 10.07 -3.87
N LYS A 114 6.93 10.90 -3.84
CA LYS A 114 6.74 11.88 -2.76
C LYS A 114 6.59 11.20 -1.40
N PHE A 115 5.74 10.17 -1.30
CA PHE A 115 5.59 9.43 -0.05
C PHE A 115 6.89 8.77 0.39
N LEU A 116 7.63 8.16 -0.54
CA LEU A 116 8.95 7.61 -0.24
C LEU A 116 9.89 8.70 0.33
N LYS A 117 9.91 9.90 -0.26
CA LYS A 117 10.75 11.01 0.22
C LYS A 117 10.39 11.39 1.64
N ASP A 118 9.08 11.52 1.94
CA ASP A 118 8.61 11.91 3.27
C ASP A 118 8.98 10.90 4.35
N ILE A 119 8.93 9.59 4.05
CA ILE A 119 9.19 8.55 5.04
C ILE A 119 10.61 8.01 5.04
N SER A 120 11.41 8.30 4.02
CA SER A 120 12.74 7.67 3.82
C SER A 120 13.70 7.87 5.00
N LYS A 121 13.60 8.97 5.73
CA LYS A 121 14.42 9.27 6.92
C LYS A 121 14.04 8.43 8.15
N TYR A 122 12.84 7.85 8.16
CA TYR A 122 12.32 7.03 9.28
C TYR A 122 12.50 5.53 9.04
N ILE A 123 12.82 5.13 7.81
CA ILE A 123 13.08 3.73 7.45
C ILE A 123 14.57 3.46 7.60
N LYS A 124 14.92 2.50 8.47
CA LYS A 124 16.31 2.02 8.57
C LYS A 124 16.75 1.43 7.24
N LYS A 125 17.94 1.80 6.76
CA LYS A 125 18.44 1.36 5.44
C LYS A 125 18.69 -0.14 5.34
N ARG A 126 18.88 -0.84 6.48
CA ARG A 126 19.18 -2.28 6.53
C ARG A 126 18.38 -2.97 7.63
N ASN A 127 18.00 -4.20 7.35
CA ASN A 127 17.36 -5.13 8.29
C ASN A 127 16.00 -4.65 8.84
N SER A 128 15.31 -3.74 8.15
CA SER A 128 13.94 -3.36 8.53
C SER A 128 12.94 -4.41 8.07
N LEU A 129 11.93 -4.61 8.89
CA LEU A 129 10.70 -5.30 8.51
C LEU A 129 9.59 -4.27 8.31
N ILE A 130 9.07 -4.21 7.10
CA ILE A 130 8.02 -3.28 6.70
C ILE A 130 6.77 -4.07 6.34
N CYS A 131 5.60 -3.62 6.80
CA CYS A 131 4.31 -4.22 6.48
C CYS A 131 3.37 -3.18 5.90
N GLU A 132 2.93 -3.39 4.66
CA GLU A 132 1.96 -2.53 3.98
C GLU A 132 0.61 -3.24 3.89
N ILE A 133 -0.42 -2.58 4.42
CA ILE A 133 -1.81 -3.03 4.40
C ILE A 133 -2.51 -2.31 3.25
N GLY A 134 -3.01 -3.06 2.26
CA GLY A 134 -3.66 -2.48 1.08
C GLY A 134 -2.66 -1.86 0.10
N ALA A 135 -1.65 -2.61 -0.32
CA ALA A 135 -0.58 -2.15 -1.22
C ALA A 135 -1.01 -1.96 -2.68
N GLY A 136 -2.22 -2.40 -3.04
CA GLY A 136 -2.68 -2.44 -4.43
C GLY A 136 -1.75 -3.29 -5.29
N TYR A 137 -1.17 -2.74 -6.35
CA TYR A 137 -0.21 -3.49 -7.16
C TYR A 137 1.25 -3.33 -6.72
N GLY A 138 1.53 -2.65 -5.58
CA GLY A 138 2.83 -2.64 -4.92
C GLY A 138 3.82 -1.56 -5.38
N VAL A 139 3.34 -0.37 -5.80
CA VAL A 139 4.22 0.72 -6.25
C VAL A 139 5.10 1.24 -5.13
N LEU A 140 4.51 1.58 -3.96
CA LEU A 140 5.28 2.08 -2.82
C LEU A 140 6.25 1.01 -2.32
N ALA A 141 5.80 -0.25 -2.23
CA ALA A 141 6.65 -1.39 -1.92
C ALA A 141 7.89 -1.43 -2.83
N SER A 142 7.70 -1.28 -4.15
CA SER A 142 8.81 -1.30 -5.10
C SER A 142 9.83 -0.18 -4.86
N LYS A 143 9.35 1.02 -4.53
CA LYS A 143 10.23 2.17 -4.24
C LYS A 143 11.03 1.96 -2.94
N ILE A 144 10.38 1.47 -1.90
CA ILE A 144 11.03 1.19 -0.62
C ILE A 144 12.06 0.08 -0.78
N ILE A 145 11.70 -1.06 -1.38
CA ILE A 145 12.60 -2.20 -1.60
C ILE A 145 13.83 -1.82 -2.46
N LYS A 146 13.66 -0.91 -3.42
CA LYS A 146 14.76 -0.38 -4.24
C LYS A 146 15.77 0.44 -3.42
N ASN A 147 15.31 1.12 -2.37
CA ASN A 147 16.13 2.05 -1.58
C ASN A 147 16.62 1.50 -0.24
N CYS A 148 16.02 0.40 0.24
CA CYS A 148 16.31 -0.19 1.53
C CYS A 148 16.57 -1.70 1.40
N LYS A 149 17.55 -2.21 2.12
CA LYS A 149 17.73 -3.65 2.31
C LYS A 149 16.77 -4.12 3.42
N CYS A 150 15.51 -4.32 3.06
CA CYS A 150 14.44 -4.69 3.99
C CYS A 150 13.76 -5.99 3.59
N LYS A 151 13.05 -6.59 4.54
CA LYS A 151 11.99 -7.56 4.27
C LYS A 151 10.67 -6.81 4.18
N TYR A 152 9.83 -7.20 3.24
CA TYR A 152 8.58 -6.51 2.97
C TYR A 152 7.38 -7.46 3.01
N ILE A 153 6.37 -7.11 3.81
CA ILE A 153 5.11 -7.84 3.88
C ILE A 153 4.03 -6.98 3.22
N ILE A 154 3.29 -7.54 2.31
CA ILE A 154 2.06 -7.00 1.74
C ILE A 154 0.90 -7.82 2.28
N ILE A 155 -0.14 -7.14 2.79
CA ILE A 155 -1.43 -7.73 3.15
C ILE A 155 -2.48 -7.07 2.29
N ASP A 156 -3.08 -7.82 1.38
CA ASP A 156 -4.13 -7.30 0.49
C ASP A 156 -5.09 -8.42 0.06
N LEU A 157 -6.19 -8.05 -0.58
CA LEU A 157 -7.13 -9.00 -1.16
C LEU A 157 -6.47 -9.82 -2.28
N PRO A 158 -6.93 -11.05 -2.55
CA PRO A 158 -6.30 -11.95 -3.52
C PRO A 158 -6.07 -11.33 -4.89
N GLU A 159 -6.99 -10.50 -5.36
CA GLU A 159 -6.92 -9.82 -6.65
C GLU A 159 -5.78 -8.80 -6.71
N SER A 160 -5.61 -8.02 -5.66
CA SER A 160 -4.50 -7.06 -5.53
C SER A 160 -3.18 -7.80 -5.37
N ASN A 161 -3.15 -8.86 -4.56
CA ASN A 161 -1.99 -9.71 -4.37
C ASN A 161 -1.52 -10.38 -5.66
N PHE A 162 -2.45 -10.75 -6.53
CA PHE A 162 -2.12 -11.28 -7.86
C PHE A 162 -1.32 -10.27 -8.70
N MET A 163 -1.80 -9.01 -8.74
CA MET A 163 -1.13 -7.93 -9.46
C MET A 163 0.20 -7.55 -8.82
N SER A 164 0.26 -7.43 -7.49
CA SER A 164 1.47 -7.04 -6.78
C SER A 164 2.58 -8.09 -6.91
N ALA A 165 2.23 -9.38 -6.86
CA ALA A 165 3.17 -10.47 -7.08
C ALA A 165 3.78 -10.41 -8.49
N PHE A 166 2.95 -10.20 -9.50
CA PHE A 166 3.40 -10.05 -10.88
C PHE A 166 4.30 -8.82 -11.05
N TYR A 167 3.85 -7.67 -10.59
CA TYR A 167 4.56 -6.39 -10.70
C TYR A 167 5.93 -6.43 -10.01
N LEU A 168 5.96 -6.87 -8.75
CA LEU A 168 7.19 -6.93 -7.98
C LEU A 168 8.17 -7.97 -8.55
N LYS A 169 7.70 -9.09 -9.09
CA LYS A 169 8.58 -10.06 -9.76
C LYS A 169 9.17 -9.53 -11.06
N LYS A 170 8.42 -8.70 -11.79
CA LYS A 170 8.94 -8.00 -13.00
C LYS A 170 10.03 -6.99 -12.64
N ILE A 171 9.89 -6.25 -11.53
CA ILE A 171 10.89 -5.26 -11.08
C ILE A 171 12.09 -5.95 -10.43
N PHE A 172 11.86 -6.99 -9.62
CA PHE A 172 12.88 -7.67 -8.84
C PHE A 172 12.97 -9.16 -9.21
N PRO A 173 13.47 -9.51 -10.39
CA PRO A 173 13.47 -10.90 -10.86
C PRO A 173 14.28 -11.85 -9.96
N LYS A 174 15.31 -11.34 -9.26
CA LYS A 174 16.18 -12.12 -8.35
C LYS A 174 15.61 -12.26 -6.94
N LYS A 175 14.64 -11.43 -6.53
CA LYS A 175 14.07 -11.51 -5.19
C LYS A 175 13.14 -12.70 -5.02
N LYS A 176 13.20 -13.31 -3.84
CA LYS A 176 12.34 -14.44 -3.46
C LYS A 176 11.04 -13.91 -2.89
N ILE A 177 9.93 -14.27 -3.55
CA ILE A 177 8.58 -13.89 -3.14
C ILE A 177 7.87 -15.11 -2.56
N PHE A 178 7.44 -14.95 -1.31
CA PHE A 178 6.61 -15.90 -0.57
C PHE A 178 5.14 -15.53 -0.72
N LEU A 179 4.31 -16.48 -1.08
CA LEU A 179 2.87 -16.30 -1.31
C LEU A 179 2.04 -17.07 -0.27
N SER A 180 0.77 -16.74 -0.11
CA SER A 180 -0.16 -17.45 0.79
C SER A 180 -0.17 -18.97 0.59
N MET A 181 -0.01 -19.45 -0.65
CA MET A 181 0.07 -20.89 -0.95
C MET A 181 1.33 -21.56 -0.40
N ASP A 182 2.38 -20.82 -0.14
CA ASP A 182 3.64 -21.34 0.40
C ASP A 182 3.54 -21.62 1.92
N ILE A 183 2.45 -21.18 2.58
CA ILE A 183 2.21 -21.39 4.00
C ILE A 183 1.93 -22.87 4.28
N LYS A 184 2.85 -23.52 5.00
CA LYS A 184 2.70 -24.90 5.47
C LYS A 184 2.21 -24.92 6.93
N LYS A 185 1.35 -25.91 7.28
CA LYS A 185 0.84 -26.11 8.65
C LYS A 185 0.24 -24.81 9.27
N LYS A 186 -0.44 -23.99 8.45
CA LYS A 186 -1.15 -22.76 8.84
C LYS A 186 -0.26 -21.67 9.49
N LYS A 187 1.07 -21.71 9.33
CA LYS A 187 1.97 -20.67 9.87
C LYS A 187 3.18 -20.42 8.97
N ILE A 188 3.69 -19.21 9.05
CA ILE A 188 4.95 -18.79 8.44
C ILE A 188 6.06 -19.05 9.48
N THR A 189 7.06 -19.84 9.09
CA THR A 189 8.17 -20.23 9.97
C THR A 189 9.31 -19.20 9.92
N ASN A 190 10.20 -19.25 10.92
CA ASN A 190 11.43 -18.44 10.90
C ASN A 190 12.31 -18.78 9.69
N THR A 191 12.29 -20.03 9.22
CA THR A 191 13.04 -20.46 8.03
C THR A 191 12.46 -19.81 6.77
N ASP A 192 11.12 -19.78 6.63
CA ASP A 192 10.47 -19.08 5.51
C ASP A 192 10.83 -17.59 5.53
N PHE A 193 10.84 -17.00 6.74
CA PHE A 193 11.18 -15.60 6.91
C PHE A 193 12.64 -15.29 6.56
N LYS A 194 13.58 -16.16 6.91
CA LYS A 194 15.00 -16.01 6.55
C LYS A 194 15.21 -16.13 5.03
N LYS A 195 14.53 -17.07 4.37
CA LYS A 195 14.76 -17.44 2.96
C LYS A 195 14.11 -16.50 1.94
N ASN A 196 13.11 -15.70 2.32
CA ASN A 196 12.33 -14.87 1.40
C ASN A 196 12.54 -13.38 1.69
N ASP A 197 12.41 -12.56 0.64
CA ASP A 197 12.57 -11.10 0.69
C ASP A 197 11.23 -10.38 0.84
N ILE A 198 10.22 -10.86 0.12
CA ILE A 198 8.89 -10.25 -0.01
C ILE A 198 7.85 -11.30 0.33
N PHE A 199 6.89 -10.91 1.15
CA PHE A 199 5.75 -11.75 1.54
C PHE A 199 4.47 -11.08 1.03
N ILE A 200 3.65 -11.82 0.28
CA ILE A 200 2.38 -11.34 -0.25
C ILE A 200 1.29 -12.25 0.29
N LEU A 201 0.53 -11.73 1.25
CA LEU A 201 -0.37 -12.47 2.11
C LEU A 201 -1.79 -11.92 2.01
N THR A 202 -2.76 -12.79 2.25
CA THR A 202 -4.15 -12.37 2.37
C THR A 202 -4.47 -11.90 3.80
N PRO A 203 -5.56 -11.12 4.01
CA PRO A 203 -5.95 -10.64 5.34
C PRO A 203 -6.21 -11.75 6.37
N TRP A 204 -6.51 -12.96 5.92
CA TRP A 204 -6.77 -14.12 6.78
C TRP A 204 -5.57 -15.02 7.01
N ASP A 205 -4.42 -14.70 6.40
CA ASP A 205 -3.17 -15.40 6.71
C ASP A 205 -2.60 -14.91 8.04
N LYS A 206 -2.09 -15.84 8.84
CA LYS A 206 -1.45 -15.47 10.10
C LYS A 206 -0.03 -14.99 9.86
N LEU A 207 0.23 -13.74 10.22
CA LEU A 207 1.59 -13.21 10.21
C LEU A 207 2.50 -13.97 11.19
N PRO A 208 3.81 -14.03 10.91
CA PRO A 208 4.77 -14.57 11.85
C PRO A 208 4.79 -13.73 13.13
N LYS A 209 5.09 -14.34 14.27
CA LYS A 209 5.27 -13.62 15.55
C LYS A 209 6.59 -12.84 15.50
N THR A 210 6.61 -11.74 14.78
CA THR A 210 7.78 -10.86 14.64
C THR A 210 7.37 -9.42 14.80
N LYS A 211 8.30 -8.58 15.25
CA LYS A 211 8.03 -7.15 15.40
C LYS A 211 8.32 -6.43 14.08
N VAL A 212 7.39 -5.59 13.67
CA VAL A 212 7.44 -4.78 12.45
C VAL A 212 7.98 -3.40 12.79
N ASP A 213 8.99 -2.93 12.05
CA ASP A 213 9.59 -1.61 12.27
C ASP A 213 8.71 -0.49 11.70
N PHE A 214 8.00 -0.76 10.60
CA PHE A 214 7.22 0.25 9.90
C PHE A 214 5.94 -0.35 9.30
N PHE A 215 4.78 0.10 9.77
CA PHE A 215 3.50 -0.17 9.13
C PHE A 215 3.11 0.94 8.17
N ILE A 216 2.47 0.57 7.07
CA ILE A 216 2.00 1.50 6.05
C ILE A 216 0.56 1.16 5.66
N ASN A 217 -0.28 2.19 5.60
CA ASN A 217 -1.56 2.12 4.90
C ASN A 217 -1.74 3.39 4.07
N THR A 218 -1.93 3.20 2.77
CA THR A 218 -2.16 4.31 1.85
C THR A 218 -3.46 4.09 1.07
N ARG A 219 -4.48 4.89 1.40
CA ARG A 219 -5.75 4.95 0.68
C ARG A 219 -6.55 3.64 0.61
N SER A 220 -6.36 2.74 1.57
CA SER A 220 -7.11 1.48 1.58
C SER A 220 -8.04 1.34 2.79
N MET A 221 -7.66 1.79 4.00
CA MET A 221 -8.54 1.71 5.16
C MET A 221 -9.82 2.53 4.98
N MET A 222 -9.79 3.62 4.24
CA MET A 222 -10.98 4.41 3.91
C MET A 222 -12.03 3.65 3.07
N GLU A 223 -11.72 2.44 2.61
CA GLU A 223 -12.58 1.57 1.81
C GLU A 223 -12.95 0.28 2.55
N MET A 224 -12.67 0.22 3.85
CA MET A 224 -12.92 -0.94 4.71
C MET A 224 -14.01 -0.64 5.73
N ASP A 225 -14.71 -1.69 6.21
CA ASP A 225 -15.59 -1.61 7.37
C ASP A 225 -14.79 -1.28 8.65
N TYR A 226 -15.37 -0.54 9.60
CA TYR A 226 -14.73 -0.23 10.87
C TYR A 226 -14.32 -1.48 11.66
N LYS A 227 -15.05 -2.59 11.56
CA LYS A 227 -14.66 -3.87 12.16
C LYS A 227 -13.36 -4.40 11.60
N VAL A 228 -13.18 -4.26 10.28
CA VAL A 228 -11.94 -4.66 9.59
C VAL A 228 -10.81 -3.70 9.94
N ILE A 229 -11.07 -2.39 9.95
CA ILE A 229 -10.10 -1.39 10.40
C ILE A 229 -9.62 -1.72 11.81
N LYS A 230 -10.54 -2.06 12.73
CA LYS A 230 -10.19 -2.46 14.10
C LYS A 230 -9.28 -3.70 14.13
N GLU A 231 -9.58 -4.74 13.35
CA GLU A 231 -8.73 -5.93 13.27
C GLU A 231 -7.31 -5.59 12.80
N TYR A 232 -7.16 -4.69 11.84
CA TYR A 232 -5.84 -4.22 11.41
C TYR A 232 -5.14 -3.38 12.48
N PHE A 233 -5.86 -2.54 13.22
CA PHE A 233 -5.27 -1.81 14.33
C PHE A 233 -4.84 -2.73 15.47
N ASP A 234 -5.62 -3.76 15.80
CA ASP A 234 -5.25 -4.79 16.78
C ASP A 234 -3.96 -5.51 16.33
N LEU A 235 -3.83 -5.85 15.04
CA LEU A 235 -2.62 -6.41 14.43
C LEU A 235 -1.43 -5.44 14.55
N ILE A 236 -1.62 -4.17 14.18
CA ILE A 236 -0.58 -3.14 14.26
C ILE A 236 -0.12 -2.96 15.69
N HIS A 237 -1.03 -2.77 16.65
CA HIS A 237 -0.70 -2.60 18.07
C HIS A 237 0.08 -3.79 18.64
N TYR A 238 -0.29 -5.01 18.23
CA TYR A 238 0.38 -6.24 18.67
C TYR A 238 1.78 -6.41 18.08
N GLN A 239 1.95 -6.11 16.78
CA GLN A 239 3.19 -6.43 16.05
C GLN A 239 4.15 -5.28 15.87
N ILE A 240 3.72 -4.03 16.09
CA ILE A 240 4.65 -2.91 15.93
C ILE A 240 5.82 -3.00 16.91
N PHE A 241 7.03 -2.74 16.41
CA PHE A 241 8.21 -2.61 17.28
C PHE A 241 8.08 -1.37 18.15
N GLN A 242 8.58 -1.44 19.38
CA GLN A 242 8.69 -0.25 20.23
C GLN A 242 9.63 0.77 19.62
N GLY A 243 9.14 1.96 19.33
CA GLY A 243 9.84 2.97 18.54
C GLY A 243 9.64 2.85 17.03
N GLY A 244 8.85 1.85 16.57
CA GLY A 244 8.43 1.69 15.17
C GLY A 244 7.41 2.74 14.75
N TYR A 245 7.16 2.83 13.45
CA TYR A 245 6.34 3.87 12.86
C TYR A 245 5.11 3.30 12.16
N PHE A 246 4.03 4.07 12.14
CA PHE A 246 2.86 3.80 11.32
C PHE A 246 2.53 5.01 10.45
N LEU A 247 2.61 4.83 9.13
CA LEU A 247 2.13 5.78 8.13
C LEU A 247 0.70 5.44 7.75
N ASN A 248 -0.19 6.42 7.92
CA ASN A 248 -1.59 6.30 7.56
C ASN A 248 -1.98 7.49 6.67
N ILE A 249 -2.28 7.21 5.39
CA ILE A 249 -2.69 8.23 4.41
C ILE A 249 -4.06 7.82 3.88
N ASN A 250 -5.12 8.50 4.33
CA ASN A 250 -6.49 8.21 3.95
C ASN A 250 -7.30 9.50 3.82
N ARG A 251 -8.48 9.42 3.20
CA ARG A 251 -9.41 10.55 3.15
C ARG A 251 -9.90 10.91 4.55
N TYR A 252 -10.16 12.21 4.77
CA TYR A 252 -10.86 12.64 5.98
C TYR A 252 -12.22 11.96 6.13
N TYR A 253 -12.93 11.83 5.00
CA TYR A 253 -14.27 11.24 4.90
C TYR A 253 -14.44 10.47 3.59
N LYS A 254 -15.12 9.32 3.62
CA LYS A 254 -15.52 8.56 2.44
C LYS A 254 -16.77 7.74 2.73
N ASP A 255 -17.79 7.83 1.87
CA ASP A 255 -19.09 7.15 1.99
C ASP A 255 -19.35 6.07 0.93
N THR A 256 -18.41 5.82 0.02
CA THR A 256 -18.58 4.88 -1.10
C THR A 256 -18.61 3.40 -0.72
N THR A 257 -18.47 3.08 0.56
CA THR A 257 -18.48 1.70 1.09
C THR A 257 -19.86 1.26 1.59
N GLY A 258 -20.86 2.15 1.52
CA GLY A 258 -22.22 1.93 2.02
C GLY A 258 -22.50 2.52 3.41
N PHE A 259 -21.48 3.08 4.04
CA PHE A 259 -21.52 3.86 5.29
C PHE A 259 -20.31 4.78 5.36
N PRO A 260 -20.38 5.91 6.09
CA PRO A 260 -19.29 6.86 6.17
C PRO A 260 -18.09 6.28 6.94
N ILE A 261 -16.92 6.38 6.33
CA ILE A 261 -15.63 6.13 6.97
C ILE A 261 -14.95 7.46 7.22
N GLU A 262 -14.66 7.74 8.48
CA GLU A 262 -14.10 9.00 8.95
C GLU A 262 -12.74 8.73 9.61
N PHE A 263 -11.70 9.42 9.15
CA PHE A 263 -10.32 9.20 9.59
C PHE A 263 -10.16 9.36 11.12
N HIS A 264 -10.80 10.37 11.70
CA HIS A 264 -10.68 10.65 13.13
C HIS A 264 -11.25 9.56 14.05
N LYS A 265 -12.07 8.64 13.51
CA LYS A 265 -12.63 7.49 14.22
C LYS A 265 -11.74 6.24 14.21
N TYR A 266 -10.56 6.32 13.60
CA TYR A 266 -9.65 5.17 13.58
C TYR A 266 -9.17 4.84 15.00
N PRO A 267 -9.13 3.54 15.38
CA PRO A 267 -8.99 3.12 16.77
C PRO A 267 -7.52 3.12 17.24
N TYR A 268 -6.86 4.26 17.15
CA TYR A 268 -5.55 4.47 17.77
C TYR A 268 -5.66 4.39 19.30
N ASP A 269 -4.76 3.69 19.93
CA ASP A 269 -4.61 3.75 21.39
C ASP A 269 -3.74 4.97 21.82
N LYS A 270 -3.58 5.18 23.11
CA LYS A 270 -2.83 6.32 23.68
C LYS A 270 -1.30 6.21 23.53
N LYS A 271 -0.76 5.11 23.03
CA LYS A 271 0.70 4.86 22.95
C LYS A 271 1.30 5.23 21.60
N TRP A 272 0.86 6.35 21.04
CA TRP A 272 1.36 6.90 19.80
C TRP A 272 1.77 8.36 19.96
N LYS A 273 2.99 8.68 19.49
CA LYS A 273 3.47 10.06 19.32
C LYS A 273 3.31 10.47 17.87
N ILE A 274 2.76 11.66 17.65
CA ILE A 274 2.70 12.26 16.32
C ILE A 274 4.10 12.67 15.90
N ILE A 275 4.50 12.27 14.71
CA ILE A 275 5.74 12.68 14.06
C ILE A 275 5.44 13.74 13.01
N GLU A 276 4.38 13.52 12.24
CA GLU A 276 3.94 14.45 11.20
C GLU A 276 2.44 14.25 10.96
N SER A 277 1.69 15.34 10.95
CA SER A 277 0.26 15.38 10.66
C SER A 277 -0.02 16.57 9.75
N LYS A 278 -0.58 16.33 8.57
CA LYS A 278 -0.83 17.38 7.57
C LYS A 278 -1.81 16.92 6.49
N LYS A 279 -2.33 17.88 5.71
CA LYS A 279 -2.97 17.55 4.43
C LYS A 279 -1.99 16.82 3.53
N SER A 280 -2.47 15.79 2.84
CA SER A 280 -1.61 15.05 1.91
C SER A 280 -1.20 15.95 0.73
N TRP A 281 0.05 15.82 0.33
CA TRP A 281 0.58 16.49 -0.87
C TRP A 281 -0.22 16.17 -2.14
N GLN A 282 -0.88 15.02 -2.15
CA GLN A 282 -1.61 14.51 -3.29
C GLN A 282 -2.93 15.25 -3.53
N GLN A 283 -3.75 15.44 -2.50
CA GLN A 283 -5.10 16.00 -2.58
C GLN A 283 -5.53 16.54 -1.21
N ASP A 284 -6.24 17.65 -1.18
CA ASP A 284 -6.64 18.35 0.06
C ASP A 284 -7.59 17.57 0.95
N HIS A 285 -8.38 16.66 0.36
CA HIS A 285 -9.30 15.80 1.11
C HIS A 285 -8.68 14.51 1.67
N ILE A 286 -7.34 14.39 1.56
CA ILE A 286 -6.56 13.27 2.10
C ILE A 286 -5.66 13.78 3.21
N HIS A 287 -5.61 13.04 4.31
CA HIS A 287 -4.74 13.31 5.44
C HIS A 287 -3.51 12.41 5.42
N PHE A 288 -2.35 12.98 5.74
CA PHE A 288 -1.09 12.29 5.97
C PHE A 288 -0.81 12.31 7.47
N LEU A 289 -0.79 11.14 8.09
CA LEU A 289 -0.45 10.98 9.51
C LEU A 289 0.67 9.97 9.65
N LEU A 290 1.81 10.42 10.17
CA LEU A 290 2.93 9.56 10.57
C LEU A 290 3.04 9.58 12.09
N THR A 291 2.94 8.40 12.70
CA THR A 291 3.03 8.22 14.14
C THR A 291 4.18 7.28 14.51
N LYS A 292 4.68 7.40 15.75
CA LYS A 292 5.70 6.54 16.33
C LYS A 292 5.16 5.84 17.58
N ARG A 293 5.38 4.53 17.69
CA ARG A 293 4.99 3.75 18.86
C ARG A 293 5.84 4.12 20.07
N ILE A 294 5.21 4.44 21.19
CA ILE A 294 5.87 4.85 22.44
C ILE A 294 5.41 3.99 23.63
N ASN A 295 6.22 3.95 24.71
CA ASN A 295 5.90 3.18 25.92
C ASN A 295 4.89 3.90 26.82
N LYS A 296 5.01 5.23 26.91
CA LYS A 296 4.17 6.05 27.76
C LYS A 296 2.91 6.49 27.01
N GLU A 297 1.81 6.69 27.72
CA GLU A 297 0.61 7.29 27.14
C GLU A 297 0.85 8.77 26.80
N SER A 298 0.27 9.22 25.69
CA SER A 298 0.23 10.62 25.25
C SER A 298 -1.21 10.97 24.84
N LYS A 299 -1.61 12.19 25.15
CA LYS A 299 -2.90 12.75 24.69
C LYS A 299 -2.79 13.45 23.33
N ASP A 300 -1.58 13.63 22.79
CA ASP A 300 -1.34 14.43 21.57
C ASP A 300 -2.17 13.93 20.39
N LEU A 301 -2.24 12.60 20.22
CA LEU A 301 -2.98 12.01 19.10
C LEU A 301 -4.50 12.20 19.24
N GLN A 302 -5.04 12.20 20.46
CA GLN A 302 -6.47 12.46 20.69
C GLN A 302 -6.83 13.91 20.34
N ILE A 303 -5.96 14.86 20.69
CA ILE A 303 -6.10 16.27 20.32
C ILE A 303 -6.05 16.39 18.79
N GLU A 304 -5.11 15.72 18.15
CA GLU A 304 -4.97 15.74 16.70
C GLU A 304 -6.17 15.11 15.97
N MET A 305 -6.75 14.03 16.50
CA MET A 305 -7.98 13.46 15.94
C MET A 305 -9.14 14.46 15.98
N SER A 306 -9.21 15.31 17.01
CA SER A 306 -10.18 16.42 17.06
C SER A 306 -9.90 17.49 16.00
N ASN A 307 -8.63 17.80 15.73
CA ASN A 307 -8.23 18.73 14.66
C ASN A 307 -8.55 18.15 13.26
N ILE A 308 -8.30 16.87 13.06
CA ILE A 308 -8.66 16.13 11.84
C ILE A 308 -10.18 16.18 11.60
N TYR A 309 -10.99 16.01 12.67
CA TYR A 309 -12.43 16.14 12.58
C TYR A 309 -12.87 17.55 12.15
N LYS A 310 -12.28 18.60 12.75
CA LYS A 310 -12.55 19.98 12.32
C LYS A 310 -12.18 20.22 10.86
N SER A 311 -11.02 19.70 10.41
CA SER A 311 -10.57 19.79 9.03
C SER A 311 -11.51 19.04 8.07
N MET A 312 -12.09 17.94 8.48
CA MET A 312 -13.08 17.18 7.70
C MET A 312 -14.32 18.04 7.44
N LYS A 313 -14.86 18.75 8.45
CA LYS A 313 -16.04 19.61 8.30
C LYS A 313 -15.85 20.76 7.31
N ILE A 314 -14.60 21.20 7.10
CA ILE A 314 -14.28 22.25 6.16
C ILE A 314 -14.11 21.69 4.73
N ALA A 315 -13.78 20.40 4.59
CA ALA A 315 -13.49 19.75 3.32
C ALA A 315 -14.70 19.04 2.68
N ILE A 316 -15.82 18.92 3.41
CA ILE A 316 -17.12 18.44 2.94
C ILE A 316 -18.00 19.65 2.61
#